data_6fe1f9a005930a4e641bcaa5ab18d963
#
_entry.id   6fe1f9a005930a4e641bcaa5ab18d963
#
_cell.length_a   1.000
_cell.length_b   1.000
_cell.length_c   1.000
_cell.angle_alpha   90.00
_cell.angle_beta   90.00
_cell.angle_gamma   90.00
#
_symmetry.space_group_name_H-M   'P 1'
#
loop_
_entity.id
_entity.type
_entity.pdbx_description
1 polymer ?
#
loop_
_entity_poly.entity_id
_entity_poly.type
_entity_poly.pdbx_seq_one_letter_code
_entity_poly.pdbx_strand_id
1 'polypeptide(L)'
;MEEEFYGAAYRGSKQFSQQQIRTANATGFGAAADDYMERGIDLNEQLIMNKPATFFFRMRGDAMTDAGLNDDDVLIIDRSIKPANGKIIVAAVDGELLVRRFQQTFNRVSLFPENKKYKPIEIGEYNTYSAWGVVTCVIHLVDPMLQAHLNNRKKDNKSSNW
;
A
#
# COMPACT_ATOMS: atom_id res chain seq x y z
N MET A 1 -8.36 -16.90 -5.12
CA MET A 1 -7.28 -16.29 -4.32
C MET A 1 -7.94 -15.20 -3.48
N GLU A 2 -8.11 -15.47 -2.20
CA GLU A 2 -8.76 -14.52 -1.30
C GLU A 2 -7.75 -13.44 -0.91
N GLU A 3 -7.95 -12.23 -1.40
CA GLU A 3 -7.23 -11.06 -0.90
C GLU A 3 -7.85 -10.66 0.44
N GLU A 4 -7.10 -10.82 1.54
CA GLU A 4 -7.57 -10.36 2.84
C GLU A 4 -7.62 -8.84 2.86
N PHE A 5 -8.85 -8.32 2.96
CA PHE A 5 -9.12 -6.90 3.17
C PHE A 5 -8.84 -6.52 4.62
N TYR A 6 -7.85 -5.68 4.84
CA TYR A 6 -7.66 -5.00 6.11
C TYR A 6 -8.38 -3.65 6.06
N GLY A 7 -9.69 -3.71 6.15
CA GLY A 7 -10.56 -2.56 6.03
C GLY A 7 -10.61 -1.70 7.27
N ALA A 8 -9.51 -1.05 7.60
CA ALA A 8 -9.59 0.10 8.47
C ALA A 8 -9.21 1.33 7.65
N ALA A 9 -10.18 2.21 7.43
CA ALA A 9 -9.89 3.57 7.03
C ALA A 9 -8.88 4.15 8.03
N TYR A 10 -7.82 4.76 7.55
CA TYR A 10 -6.81 5.38 8.40
C TYR A 10 -7.46 6.43 9.29
N ARG A 11 -7.51 6.19 10.60
CA ARG A 11 -8.08 7.10 11.59
C ARG A 11 -6.98 7.86 12.35
N GLY A 12 -6.23 8.70 11.66
CA GLY A 12 -5.31 9.64 12.28
C GLY A 12 -4.01 9.02 12.80
N SER A 13 -2.96 9.80 12.81
CA SER A 13 -1.68 9.47 13.42
C SER A 13 -1.74 9.74 14.94
N LYS A 14 -1.25 8.80 15.73
CA LYS A 14 -0.67 9.19 17.01
C LYS A 14 0.55 10.05 16.67
N GLN A 15 0.57 11.27 17.16
CA GLN A 15 1.78 12.09 17.07
C GLN A 15 2.90 11.35 17.80
N PHE A 16 3.85 10.82 17.05
CA PHE A 16 5.12 10.43 17.62
C PHE A 16 5.89 11.71 17.88
N SER A 17 5.89 12.19 19.11
CA SER A 17 6.89 13.14 19.55
C SER A 17 8.23 12.42 19.56
N GLN A 18 9.06 12.75 18.60
CA GLN A 18 10.45 12.35 18.64
C GLN A 18 11.07 12.99 19.90
N GLN A 19 11.44 12.16 20.87
CA GLN A 19 12.23 12.63 22.00
C GLN A 19 13.54 13.20 21.44
N GLN A 20 13.73 14.51 21.57
CA GLN A 20 15.00 15.15 21.26
C GLN A 20 16.09 14.52 22.11
N ILE A 21 16.91 13.68 21.51
CA ILE A 21 18.19 13.29 22.10
C ILE A 21 19.09 14.53 21.98
N ARG A 22 19.19 15.29 23.05
CA ARG A 22 20.20 16.35 23.15
C ARG A 22 21.57 15.69 23.14
N THR A 23 22.22 15.61 22.00
CA THR A 23 23.64 15.33 21.93
C THR A 23 24.38 16.59 22.38
N ALA A 24 24.96 16.52 23.56
CA ALA A 24 25.82 17.59 24.07
C ALA A 24 27.07 17.68 23.18
N ASN A 25 27.31 18.90 22.66
CA ASN A 25 28.61 19.37 22.14
C ASN A 25 29.18 18.68 20.89
N ALA A 26 28.54 18.87 19.75
CA ALA A 26 29.22 18.72 18.46
C ALA A 26 29.58 20.10 17.92
N THR A 27 30.84 20.48 18.00
CA THR A 27 31.40 21.65 17.33
C THR A 27 31.76 21.30 15.90
N GLY A 28 31.25 22.06 14.92
CA GLY A 28 31.62 21.91 13.51
C GLY A 28 30.64 21.14 12.68
N PHE A 29 31.04 20.05 12.03
CA PHE A 29 30.22 19.24 11.14
C PHE A 29 28.91 18.67 11.73
N GLY A 30 28.81 18.61 13.04
CA GLY A 30 27.61 18.15 13.74
C GLY A 30 26.40 19.09 13.60
N ALA A 31 26.62 20.38 13.51
CA ALA A 31 25.51 21.36 13.42
C ALA A 31 24.73 21.25 12.09
N ALA A 32 25.42 20.92 10.99
CA ALA A 32 24.76 20.70 9.69
C ALA A 32 24.02 19.36 9.64
N ALA A 33 24.51 18.35 10.37
CA ALA A 33 23.84 17.06 10.48
C ALA A 33 22.62 17.13 11.43
N ASP A 34 22.71 17.92 12.50
CA ASP A 34 21.60 18.12 13.43
C ASP A 34 20.42 18.84 12.78
N ASP A 35 20.66 19.81 11.89
CA ASP A 35 19.62 20.51 11.14
C ASP A 35 18.87 19.57 10.16
N TYR A 36 19.56 18.51 9.69
CA TYR A 36 18.95 17.46 8.87
C TYR A 36 18.21 16.40 9.71
N MET A 37 18.61 16.20 10.95
CA MET A 37 18.00 15.23 11.87
C MET A 37 16.81 15.80 12.66
N GLU A 38 16.67 17.11 12.74
CA GLU A 38 15.58 17.76 13.48
C GLU A 38 14.21 17.70 12.78
N ARG A 39 14.18 17.39 11.49
CA ARG A 39 12.92 17.17 10.76
C ARG A 39 12.68 15.67 10.61
N GLY A 40 12.12 15.07 11.65
CA GLY A 40 11.62 13.70 11.54
C GLY A 40 10.65 13.58 10.37
N ILE A 41 10.88 12.61 9.48
CA ILE A 41 9.95 12.31 8.40
C ILE A 41 8.74 11.60 9.00
N ASP A 42 7.58 12.23 8.96
CA ASP A 42 6.31 11.52 9.21
C ASP A 42 5.87 10.83 7.92
N LEU A 43 6.03 9.50 7.88
CA LEU A 43 5.64 8.70 6.71
C LEU A 43 4.15 8.81 6.39
N ASN A 44 3.30 9.05 7.38
CA ASN A 44 1.87 9.23 7.13
C ASN A 44 1.63 10.53 6.34
N GLU A 45 2.31 11.60 6.69
CA GLU A 45 2.21 12.87 5.95
C GLU A 45 2.78 12.74 4.53
N GLN A 46 3.84 11.95 4.37
CA GLN A 46 4.48 11.78 3.05
C GLN A 46 3.70 10.86 2.12
N LEU A 47 3.10 9.80 2.64
CA LEU A 47 2.52 8.73 1.82
C LEU A 47 1.00 8.79 1.72
N ILE A 48 0.31 9.47 2.64
CA ILE A 48 -1.14 9.53 2.70
C ILE A 48 -1.61 10.94 2.30
N MET A 49 -1.97 11.09 1.03
CA MET A 49 -2.41 12.38 0.48
C MET A 49 -3.86 12.71 0.84
N ASN A 50 -4.71 11.69 0.92
CA ASN A 50 -6.13 11.85 1.21
C ASN A 50 -6.57 10.82 2.27
N LYS A 51 -6.51 11.19 3.55
CA LYS A 51 -6.80 10.30 4.68
C LYS A 51 -8.17 9.59 4.58
N PRO A 52 -9.28 10.27 4.26
CA PRO A 52 -10.59 9.60 4.16
C PRO A 52 -10.70 8.57 3.04
N ALA A 53 -9.87 8.69 1.99
CA ALA A 53 -9.89 7.81 0.84
C ALA A 53 -8.75 6.78 0.82
N THR A 54 -7.89 6.77 1.85
CA THR A 54 -6.74 5.88 1.93
C THR A 54 -7.07 4.61 2.68
N PHE A 55 -6.70 3.47 2.08
CA PHE A 55 -6.89 2.13 2.62
C PHE A 55 -5.60 1.33 2.52
N PHE A 56 -5.48 0.33 3.38
CA PHE A 56 -4.34 -0.57 3.42
C PHE A 56 -4.80 -1.98 3.08
N PHE A 57 -4.20 -2.58 2.06
CA PHE A 57 -4.43 -3.96 1.67
C PHE A 57 -3.17 -4.77 1.87
N ARG A 58 -3.34 -6.06 2.07
CA ARG A 58 -2.24 -7.00 2.02
C ARG A 58 -2.25 -7.71 0.67
N MET A 59 -1.13 -7.65 -0.03
CA MET A 59 -0.96 -8.34 -1.30
C MET A 59 -0.98 -9.86 -1.07
N ARG A 60 -1.71 -10.56 -1.92
CA ARG A 60 -1.70 -12.01 -2.00
C ARG A 60 -1.33 -12.45 -3.40
N GLY A 61 -0.42 -13.42 -3.47
CA GLY A 61 0.04 -13.97 -4.74
C GLY A 61 1.19 -13.19 -5.36
N ASP A 62 1.57 -13.63 -6.55
CA ASP A 62 2.79 -13.21 -7.24
C ASP A 62 2.53 -12.55 -8.61
N ALA A 63 1.30 -12.15 -8.88
CA ALA A 63 0.93 -11.63 -10.20
C ALA A 63 1.57 -10.27 -10.55
N MET A 64 2.15 -9.56 -9.58
CA MET A 64 2.72 -8.22 -9.73
C MET A 64 4.18 -8.14 -9.29
N THR A 65 4.89 -9.25 -9.23
CA THR A 65 6.27 -9.31 -8.72
C THR A 65 7.25 -8.50 -9.57
N ASP A 66 7.08 -8.47 -10.89
CA ASP A 66 7.95 -7.69 -11.78
C ASP A 66 7.75 -6.17 -11.63
N ALA A 67 6.66 -5.75 -10.99
CA ALA A 67 6.42 -4.36 -10.59
C ALA A 67 6.86 -4.07 -9.15
N GLY A 68 7.47 -5.04 -8.46
CA GLY A 68 7.95 -4.90 -7.09
C GLY A 68 6.89 -5.09 -6.01
N LEU A 69 5.72 -5.64 -6.35
CA LEU A 69 4.68 -6.01 -5.38
C LEU A 69 4.76 -7.51 -5.14
N ASN A 70 5.15 -7.90 -3.94
CA ASN A 70 5.34 -9.30 -3.57
C ASN A 70 4.20 -9.79 -2.67
N ASP A 71 4.09 -11.10 -2.55
CA ASP A 71 3.16 -11.69 -1.61
C ASP A 71 3.43 -11.18 -0.19
N ASP A 72 2.37 -10.92 0.56
CA ASP A 72 2.39 -10.39 1.93
C ASP A 72 2.81 -8.90 2.09
N ASP A 73 3.12 -8.20 1.01
CA ASP A 73 3.36 -6.75 1.04
C ASP A 73 2.11 -5.97 1.47
N VAL A 74 2.31 -4.82 2.10
CA VAL A 74 1.23 -3.90 2.43
C VAL A 74 1.10 -2.85 1.34
N LEU A 75 -0.06 -2.75 0.73
CA LEU A 75 -0.38 -1.77 -0.29
C LEU A 75 -1.09 -0.58 0.34
N ILE A 76 -0.66 0.62 -0.01
CA ILE A 76 -1.40 1.86 0.27
C ILE A 76 -2.24 2.19 -0.96
N ILE A 77 -3.54 2.33 -0.78
CA ILE A 77 -4.50 2.53 -1.85
C ILE A 77 -5.28 3.81 -1.61
N ASP A 78 -5.36 4.64 -2.63
CA ASP A 78 -6.15 5.86 -2.60
C ASP A 78 -7.34 5.72 -3.56
N ARG A 79 -8.55 5.81 -3.01
CA ARG A 79 -9.80 5.71 -3.76
C ARG A 79 -10.22 7.02 -4.41
N SER A 80 -9.61 8.14 -4.06
CA SER A 80 -9.90 9.43 -4.67
C SER A 80 -9.21 9.62 -6.02
N ILE A 81 -8.17 8.84 -6.29
CA ILE A 81 -7.43 8.90 -7.54
C ILE A 81 -8.17 8.10 -8.62
N LYS A 82 -8.39 8.73 -9.76
CA LYS A 82 -8.98 8.04 -10.91
C LYS A 82 -7.96 7.10 -11.56
N PRO A 83 -8.39 5.91 -11.98
CA PRO A 83 -7.56 5.03 -12.79
C PRO A 83 -7.09 5.73 -14.06
N ALA A 84 -5.83 5.53 -14.42
CA ALA A 84 -5.24 6.03 -15.64
C ALA A 84 -4.21 5.01 -16.16
N ASN A 85 -3.97 5.04 -17.45
CA ASN A 85 -3.04 4.12 -18.10
C ASN A 85 -1.67 4.10 -17.42
N GLY A 86 -1.19 2.92 -17.11
CA GLY A 86 0.08 2.69 -16.43
C GLY A 86 -0.01 2.68 -14.89
N LYS A 87 -1.13 3.10 -14.28
CA LYS A 87 -1.31 2.99 -12.83
C LYS A 87 -1.61 1.55 -12.42
N ILE A 88 -1.14 1.18 -11.25
CA ILE A 88 -1.52 -0.09 -10.61
C ILE A 88 -2.78 0.18 -9.80
N ILE A 89 -3.80 -0.63 -10.00
CA ILE A 89 -5.10 -0.49 -9.34
C ILE A 89 -5.48 -1.78 -8.62
N VAL A 90 -6.31 -1.62 -7.62
CA VAL A 90 -7.15 -2.70 -7.12
C VAL A 90 -8.45 -2.67 -7.92
N ALA A 91 -8.72 -3.74 -8.63
CA ALA A 91 -9.94 -3.90 -9.43
C ALA A 91 -10.81 -4.99 -8.83
N ALA A 92 -12.11 -4.76 -8.77
CA ALA A 92 -13.09 -5.81 -8.54
C ALA A 92 -13.56 -6.35 -9.89
N VAL A 93 -13.32 -7.63 -10.14
CA VAL A 93 -13.72 -8.31 -11.37
C VAL A 93 -14.49 -9.58 -10.98
N ASP A 94 -15.73 -9.67 -11.40
CA ASP A 94 -16.61 -10.83 -11.15
C ASP A 94 -16.65 -11.25 -9.66
N GLY A 95 -16.58 -10.28 -8.75
CA GLY A 95 -16.62 -10.46 -7.31
C GLY A 95 -15.27 -10.72 -6.65
N GLU A 96 -14.20 -10.79 -7.41
CA GLU A 96 -12.82 -10.94 -6.89
C GLU A 96 -12.06 -9.60 -6.94
N LEU A 97 -11.24 -9.34 -5.92
CA LEU A 97 -10.31 -8.23 -5.92
C LEU A 97 -8.97 -8.66 -6.51
N LEU A 98 -8.51 -7.92 -7.50
CA LEU A 98 -7.27 -8.18 -8.22
C LEU A 98 -6.40 -6.92 -8.22
N VAL A 99 -5.10 -7.08 -8.06
CA VAL A 99 -4.13 -6.00 -8.23
C VAL A 99 -3.48 -6.15 -9.60
N ARG A 100 -3.65 -5.17 -10.47
CA ARG A 100 -3.17 -5.21 -11.86
C ARG A 100 -2.78 -3.81 -12.35
N ARG A 101 -1.97 -3.75 -13.39
CA ARG A 101 -1.71 -2.51 -14.12
C ARG A 101 -2.88 -2.22 -15.04
N PHE A 102 -3.43 -1.04 -14.90
CA PHE A 102 -4.59 -0.58 -15.65
C PHE A 102 -4.16 -0.04 -17.02
N GLN A 103 -4.91 -0.45 -18.04
CA GLN A 103 -4.84 0.15 -19.37
C GLN A 103 -6.24 0.27 -19.96
N GLN A 104 -6.54 1.41 -20.50
CA GLN A 104 -7.78 1.66 -21.21
C GLN A 104 -7.45 2.17 -22.62
N THR A 105 -8.00 1.53 -23.62
CA THR A 105 -7.92 1.94 -25.01
C THR A 105 -9.33 2.03 -25.57
N PHE A 106 -9.69 3.21 -26.08
CA PHE A 106 -11.00 3.51 -26.66
C PHE A 106 -12.17 3.01 -25.76
N ASN A 107 -12.70 1.81 -26.01
CA ASN A 107 -13.82 1.23 -25.27
C ASN A 107 -13.43 -0.03 -24.49
N ARG A 108 -12.14 -0.34 -24.32
CA ARG A 108 -11.68 -1.55 -23.64
C ARG A 108 -10.84 -1.21 -22.44
N VAL A 109 -11.15 -1.89 -21.36
CA VAL A 109 -10.29 -1.94 -20.16
C VAL A 109 -9.56 -3.25 -20.17
N SER A 110 -8.25 -3.19 -20.01
CA SER A 110 -7.37 -4.35 -19.88
C SER A 110 -6.58 -4.25 -18.59
N LEU A 111 -6.48 -5.35 -17.88
CA LEU A 111 -5.80 -5.47 -16.60
C LEU A 111 -4.57 -6.35 -16.78
N PHE A 112 -3.39 -5.75 -16.75
CA PHE A 112 -2.13 -6.45 -17.01
C PHE A 112 -1.47 -6.90 -15.73
N PRO A 113 -1.09 -8.20 -15.65
CA PRO A 113 -0.19 -8.68 -14.62
C PRO A 113 1.23 -8.20 -14.92
N GLU A 114 2.05 -8.11 -13.90
CA GLU A 114 3.49 -7.89 -13.99
C GLU A 114 4.22 -9.18 -13.55
N ASN A 115 3.87 -10.26 -14.21
CA ASN A 115 4.48 -11.58 -14.07
C ASN A 115 4.10 -12.43 -15.28
N LYS A 116 5.09 -13.00 -15.95
CA LYS A 116 4.92 -13.78 -17.19
C LYS A 116 4.08 -15.06 -17.02
N LYS A 117 3.87 -15.52 -15.79
CA LYS A 117 3.02 -16.67 -15.49
C LYS A 117 1.53 -16.39 -15.75
N TYR A 118 1.13 -15.14 -15.73
CA TYR A 118 -0.27 -14.72 -15.82
C TYR A 118 -0.55 -14.04 -17.16
N LYS A 119 -1.79 -14.13 -17.58
CA LYS A 119 -2.26 -13.45 -18.80
C LYS A 119 -3.03 -12.18 -18.45
N PRO A 120 -3.02 -11.17 -19.33
CA PRO A 120 -3.89 -10.01 -19.21
C PRO A 120 -5.36 -10.42 -19.15
N ILE A 121 -6.15 -9.66 -18.41
CA ILE A 121 -7.60 -9.82 -18.34
C ILE A 121 -8.24 -8.69 -19.16
N GLU A 122 -8.92 -9.06 -20.23
CA GLU A 122 -9.72 -8.14 -21.02
C GLU A 122 -11.13 -8.07 -20.42
N ILE A 123 -11.55 -6.86 -20.04
CA ILE A 123 -12.90 -6.66 -19.50
C ILE A 123 -13.89 -6.59 -20.65
N GLY A 124 -14.76 -7.58 -20.73
CA GLY A 124 -15.82 -7.70 -21.73
C GLY A 124 -17.19 -7.29 -21.19
N GLU A 125 -18.21 -7.38 -22.07
CA GLU A 125 -19.59 -6.99 -21.74
C GLU A 125 -20.23 -7.84 -20.64
N TYR A 126 -19.72 -9.07 -20.44
CA TYR A 126 -20.26 -10.00 -19.44
C TYR A 126 -19.53 -9.93 -18.10
N ASN A 127 -18.44 -9.17 -18.01
CA ASN A 127 -17.70 -9.02 -16.76
C ASN A 127 -18.31 -7.93 -15.89
N THR A 128 -18.45 -8.21 -14.62
CA THR A 128 -18.69 -7.17 -13.61
C THR A 128 -17.34 -6.57 -13.25
N TYR A 129 -17.16 -5.29 -13.53
CA TYR A 129 -15.89 -4.61 -13.29
C TYR A 129 -16.09 -3.28 -12.57
N SER A 130 -15.25 -3.02 -11.58
CA SER A 130 -15.07 -1.69 -11.01
C SER A 130 -13.62 -1.47 -10.58
N ALA A 131 -13.10 -0.27 -10.81
CA ALA A 131 -11.83 0.14 -10.22
C ALA A 131 -12.10 0.53 -8.76
N TRP A 132 -11.53 -0.24 -7.82
CA TRP A 132 -11.76 0.01 -6.41
C TRP A 132 -10.88 1.14 -5.86
N GLY A 133 -9.64 1.24 -6.31
CA GLY A 133 -8.70 2.29 -5.92
C GLY A 133 -7.35 2.15 -6.63
N VAL A 134 -6.53 3.17 -6.51
CA VAL A 134 -5.18 3.21 -7.10
C VAL A 134 -4.14 2.88 -6.04
N VAL A 135 -3.24 1.96 -6.34
CA VAL A 135 -2.09 1.65 -5.48
C VAL A 135 -1.08 2.77 -5.63
N THR A 136 -0.80 3.47 -4.54
CA THR A 136 0.13 4.61 -4.51
C THR A 136 1.49 4.24 -3.95
N CYS A 137 1.54 3.23 -3.08
CA CYS A 137 2.77 2.82 -2.42
C CYS A 137 2.69 1.34 -2.04
N VAL A 138 3.84 0.70 -1.96
CA VAL A 138 4.00 -0.64 -1.42
C VAL A 138 5.00 -0.61 -0.26
N ILE A 139 4.68 -1.31 0.82
CA ILE A 139 5.57 -1.50 1.96
C ILE A 139 5.97 -2.96 1.99
N HIS A 140 7.23 -3.22 1.76
CA HIS A 140 7.83 -4.53 1.82
C HIS A 140 8.64 -4.68 3.11
N LEU A 141 8.26 -5.65 3.95
CA LEU A 141 8.95 -5.92 5.21
C LEU A 141 10.10 -6.88 4.95
N VAL A 142 11.32 -6.46 5.27
CA VAL A 142 12.53 -7.26 5.04
C VAL A 142 12.99 -8.01 6.30
N ASP A 143 12.56 -7.57 7.49
CA ASP A 143 12.90 -8.23 8.75
C ASP A 143 11.82 -9.24 9.15
N PRO A 144 12.16 -10.55 9.24
CA PRO A 144 11.21 -11.58 9.65
C PRO A 144 10.64 -11.38 11.06
N MET A 145 11.39 -10.76 11.96
CA MET A 145 10.91 -10.49 13.32
C MET A 145 9.83 -9.41 13.33
N LEU A 146 10.02 -8.35 12.55
CA LEU A 146 9.00 -7.32 12.40
C LEU A 146 7.73 -7.88 11.74
N GLN A 147 7.89 -8.72 10.74
CA GLN A 147 6.77 -9.39 10.08
C GLN A 147 5.99 -10.29 11.04
N ALA A 148 6.69 -11.09 11.85
CA ALA A 148 6.06 -11.92 12.87
C ALA A 148 5.33 -11.08 13.94
N HIS A 149 5.93 -9.98 14.37
CA HIS A 149 5.33 -9.07 15.35
C HIS A 149 4.00 -8.46 14.83
N LEU A 150 3.98 -8.00 13.59
CA LEU A 150 2.78 -7.45 12.97
C LEU A 150 1.70 -8.52 12.76
N ASN A 151 2.09 -9.75 12.45
CA ASN A 151 1.16 -10.86 12.30
C ASN A 151 0.52 -11.28 13.64
N ASN A 152 1.26 -11.24 14.75
CA ASN A 152 0.73 -11.55 16.07
C ASN A 152 -0.28 -10.51 16.55
N ARG A 153 -0.02 -9.22 16.32
CA ARG A 153 -0.98 -8.15 16.64
C ARG A 153 -2.35 -8.31 15.98
N LYS A 154 -2.40 -8.99 14.83
CA LYS A 154 -3.66 -9.27 14.12
C LYS A 154 -4.49 -10.35 14.83
N LYS A 155 -3.84 -11.34 15.45
CA LYS A 155 -4.53 -12.40 16.18
C LYS A 155 -5.20 -11.85 17.44
N ASP A 156 -4.52 -10.93 18.13
CA ASP A 156 -5.03 -10.30 19.35
C ASP A 156 -6.25 -9.41 19.06
N ASN A 157 -6.26 -8.67 17.94
CA ASN A 157 -7.40 -7.86 17.54
C ASN A 157 -8.62 -8.68 17.07
N LYS A 158 -8.41 -9.91 16.57
CA LYS A 158 -9.53 -10.81 16.23
C LYS A 158 -10.16 -11.46 17.46
N SER A 159 -9.41 -11.62 18.55
CA SER A 159 -9.91 -12.24 19.79
C SER A 159 -10.66 -11.28 20.74
N SER A 160 -10.58 -9.97 20.51
CA SER A 160 -11.23 -8.95 21.34
C SER A 160 -12.59 -8.48 20.81
N ASN A 161 -13.11 -9.05 19.74
CA ASN A 161 -14.40 -8.72 19.12
C ASN A 161 -15.50 -9.80 19.36
N TRP A 162 -15.49 -10.42 20.57
CA TRP A 162 -16.60 -11.28 21.03
C TRP A 162 -17.20 -10.72 22.31
#